data_750a719e4f8281919226b303e34bd4ca
#
_entry.id   750a719e4f8281919226b303e34bd4ca
#
_cell.length_a   1.000
_cell.length_b   1.000
_cell.length_c   1.000
_cell.angle_alpha   90.00
_cell.angle_beta   90.00
_cell.angle_gamma   90.00
#
_symmetry.space_group_name_H-M   'P 1'
#
loop_
_entity.id
_entity.type
_entity.pdbx_description
1 polymer ?
#
loop_
_entity_poly.entity_id
_entity_poly.type
_entity_poly.pdbx_seq_one_letter_code
_entity_poly.pdbx_strand_id
1 'polypeptide(L)'
;RGGAAFVDMDGEFWRDLIDQNLVLTALCGRAEAKAMLAQGRGGVIINVSSGETTRPSPYMGAYGAAKAGINHLTQTMAVELGPSGIRVVAIAPGTTLTEQVRAAFDDEHVAAIRESNPLRTMTEPEELGRLTVFLASDLARCITGQLILADAGAHLSRTRPPNRSPSQ
;
A
#
# COMPACT_ATOMS: atom_id res chain seq x y z
N ARG A 1 12.62 9.61 -4.01
CA ARG A 1 13.75 8.99 -3.30
C ARG A 1 13.42 7.51 -3.09
N GLY A 2 14.40 6.61 -3.26
CA GLY A 2 14.27 5.18 -2.99
C GLY A 2 14.43 4.85 -1.50
N GLY A 3 15.11 3.76 -1.16
CA GLY A 3 15.49 3.44 0.21
C GLY A 3 16.82 4.07 0.63
N ALA A 4 17.10 4.05 1.93
CA ALA A 4 18.39 4.41 2.52
C ALA A 4 18.62 3.60 3.80
N ALA A 5 19.86 3.45 4.27
CA ALA A 5 20.10 2.88 5.59
C ALA A 5 19.50 3.81 6.65
N PHE A 6 18.99 3.22 7.74
CA PHE A 6 18.27 4.01 8.76
C PHE A 6 19.10 5.18 9.31
N VAL A 7 20.40 4.96 9.49
CA VAL A 7 21.32 5.98 10.01
C VAL A 7 21.60 7.12 9.02
N ASP A 8 21.32 6.93 7.74
CA ASP A 8 21.53 7.89 6.66
C ASP A 8 20.24 8.64 6.28
N MET A 9 19.13 8.32 6.92
CA MET A 9 17.85 9.00 6.73
C MET A 9 17.79 10.28 7.58
N ASP A 10 18.18 11.41 7.02
CA ASP A 10 18.07 12.69 7.70
C ASP A 10 16.62 13.19 7.80
N GLY A 11 16.44 14.34 8.48
CA GLY A 11 15.12 14.92 8.69
C GLY A 11 14.41 15.38 7.42
N GLU A 12 15.14 15.71 6.36
CA GLU A 12 14.57 16.06 5.04
C GLU A 12 14.06 14.80 4.35
N PHE A 13 14.85 13.73 4.34
CA PHE A 13 14.47 12.43 3.80
C PHE A 13 13.16 11.91 4.45
N TRP A 14 13.07 12.01 5.78
CA TRP A 14 11.86 11.62 6.51
C TRP A 14 10.66 12.45 6.11
N ARG A 15 10.77 13.79 6.10
CA ARG A 15 9.65 14.67 5.73
C ARG A 15 9.15 14.39 4.33
N ASP A 16 10.05 14.29 3.36
CA ASP A 16 9.70 14.01 1.97
C ASP A 16 8.87 12.73 1.82
N LEU A 17 9.28 11.64 2.45
CA LEU A 17 8.58 10.37 2.31
C LEU A 17 7.25 10.34 3.08
N ILE A 18 7.17 10.99 4.25
CA ILE A 18 5.91 11.13 4.98
C ILE A 18 4.95 12.01 4.19
N ASP A 19 5.40 13.14 3.66
CA ASP A 19 4.57 14.08 2.88
C ASP A 19 4.03 13.44 1.61
N GLN A 20 4.91 12.79 0.83
CA GLN A 20 4.52 12.14 -0.45
C GLN A 20 3.60 10.95 -0.28
N ASN A 21 3.62 10.27 0.84
CA ASN A 21 2.82 9.07 1.06
C ASN A 21 1.65 9.32 2.02
N LEU A 22 1.93 9.68 3.28
CA LEU A 22 0.90 9.77 4.32
C LEU A 22 0.11 11.07 4.23
N VAL A 23 0.79 12.22 4.18
CA VAL A 23 0.12 13.53 4.19
C VAL A 23 -0.69 13.71 2.91
N LEU A 24 -0.14 13.35 1.74
CA LEU A 24 -0.86 13.40 0.47
C LEU A 24 -2.13 12.52 0.51
N THR A 25 -2.02 11.28 1.00
CA THR A 25 -3.18 10.38 1.14
C THR A 25 -4.23 10.97 2.08
N ALA A 26 -3.83 11.56 3.19
CA ALA A 26 -4.75 12.20 4.14
C ALA A 26 -5.49 13.41 3.52
N LEU A 27 -4.78 14.23 2.76
CA LEU A 27 -5.37 15.41 2.10
C LEU A 27 -6.34 15.01 0.97
N CYS A 28 -5.99 14.01 0.16
CA CYS A 28 -6.88 13.44 -0.85
C CYS A 28 -8.13 12.85 -0.20
N GLY A 29 -7.96 11.96 0.79
CA GLY A 29 -9.07 11.34 1.49
C GLY A 29 -10.00 12.36 2.18
N ARG A 30 -9.43 13.44 2.72
CA ARG A 30 -10.23 14.57 3.25
C ARG A 30 -11.07 15.24 2.16
N ALA A 31 -10.51 15.48 0.98
CA ALA A 31 -11.25 16.10 -0.13
C ALA A 31 -12.36 15.18 -0.65
N GLU A 32 -12.05 13.89 -0.82
CA GLU A 32 -12.99 12.85 -1.24
C GLU A 32 -14.14 12.70 -0.24
N ALA A 33 -13.83 12.61 1.05
CA ALA A 33 -14.84 12.51 2.12
C ALA A 33 -15.77 13.72 2.13
N LYS A 34 -15.24 14.95 2.00
CA LYS A 34 -16.06 16.15 1.91
C LYS A 34 -17.02 16.12 0.72
N ALA A 35 -16.55 15.70 -0.45
CA ALA A 35 -17.37 15.58 -1.63
C ALA A 35 -18.49 14.53 -1.44
N MET A 36 -18.18 13.37 -0.90
CA MET A 36 -19.15 12.29 -0.64
C MET A 36 -20.18 12.69 0.42
N LEU A 37 -19.76 13.35 1.49
CA LEU A 37 -20.67 13.88 2.52
C LEU A 37 -21.64 14.92 1.94
N ALA A 38 -21.16 15.82 1.10
CA ALA A 38 -22.00 16.82 0.42
C ALA A 38 -23.00 16.17 -0.55
N GLN A 39 -22.65 15.07 -1.19
CA GLN A 39 -23.55 14.31 -2.06
C GLN A 39 -24.65 13.53 -1.32
N GLY A 40 -24.39 13.13 -0.06
CA GLY A 40 -25.34 12.42 0.79
C GLY A 40 -25.72 10.99 0.33
N ARG A 41 -24.92 10.38 -0.56
CA ARG A 41 -25.20 9.05 -1.14
C ARG A 41 -24.26 7.94 -0.67
N GLY A 42 -23.43 8.23 0.34
CA GLY A 42 -22.34 7.34 0.72
C GLY A 42 -21.21 7.32 -0.31
N GLY A 43 -20.39 6.29 -0.25
CA GLY A 43 -19.27 6.15 -1.18
C GLY A 43 -18.23 5.16 -0.72
N VAL A 44 -17.12 5.11 -1.44
CA VAL A 44 -15.96 4.27 -1.11
C VAL A 44 -14.67 5.05 -1.31
N ILE A 45 -13.80 5.06 -0.31
CA ILE A 45 -12.42 5.54 -0.41
C ILE A 45 -11.50 4.33 -0.33
N ILE A 46 -10.60 4.19 -1.30
CA ILE A 46 -9.64 3.09 -1.36
C ILE A 46 -8.23 3.66 -1.29
N ASN A 47 -7.60 3.53 -0.14
CA ASN A 47 -6.22 3.94 0.08
C ASN A 47 -5.24 2.88 -0.44
N VAL A 48 -4.09 3.31 -0.97
CA VAL A 48 -3.02 2.41 -1.38
C VAL A 48 -1.90 2.40 -0.34
N SER A 49 -1.85 1.31 0.43
CA SER A 49 -0.79 1.02 1.39
C SER A 49 0.34 0.21 0.73
N SER A 50 0.97 -0.70 1.47
CA SER A 50 2.02 -1.58 0.97
C SER A 50 2.12 -2.84 1.81
N GLY A 51 2.49 -3.96 1.20
CA GLY A 51 2.90 -5.18 1.88
C GLY A 51 4.10 -4.98 2.81
N GLU A 52 4.90 -3.94 2.61
CA GLU A 52 6.02 -3.56 3.50
C GLU A 52 5.59 -3.17 4.92
N THR A 53 4.30 -2.97 5.15
CA THR A 53 3.76 -2.71 6.51
C THR A 53 3.57 -3.96 7.34
N THR A 54 3.68 -5.14 6.77
CA THR A 54 3.40 -6.42 7.45
C THR A 54 4.64 -7.06 8.07
N ARG A 55 5.82 -6.58 7.69
CA ARG A 55 7.11 -7.07 8.18
C ARG A 55 8.20 -6.00 8.05
N PRO A 56 9.28 -6.07 8.86
CA PRO A 56 10.42 -5.17 8.69
C PRO A 56 11.03 -5.28 7.29
N SER A 57 11.33 -4.12 6.70
CA SER A 57 11.95 -4.03 5.38
C SER A 57 13.20 -3.16 5.47
N PRO A 58 14.41 -3.74 5.35
CA PRO A 58 15.65 -2.98 5.34
C PRO A 58 15.62 -1.87 4.30
N TYR A 59 16.21 -0.73 4.63
CA TYR A 59 16.30 0.48 3.80
C TYR A 59 14.97 1.21 3.54
N MET A 60 13.83 0.71 4.03
CA MET A 60 12.50 1.25 3.77
C MET A 60 11.84 1.89 5.01
N GLY A 61 12.62 2.29 6.02
CA GLY A 61 12.10 2.74 7.32
C GLY A 61 11.07 3.86 7.23
N ALA A 62 11.39 4.97 6.57
CA ALA A 62 10.48 6.11 6.43
C ALA A 62 9.26 5.78 5.55
N TYR A 63 9.45 5.04 4.46
CA TYR A 63 8.37 4.58 3.60
C TYR A 63 7.43 3.62 4.34
N GLY A 64 7.98 2.61 5.01
CA GLY A 64 7.20 1.65 5.80
C GLY A 64 6.37 2.32 6.90
N ALA A 65 6.97 3.30 7.60
CA ALA A 65 6.28 4.09 8.62
C ALA A 65 5.12 4.91 8.02
N ALA A 66 5.34 5.57 6.88
CA ALA A 66 4.29 6.32 6.17
C ALA A 66 3.13 5.41 5.76
N LYS A 67 3.43 4.26 5.17
CA LYS A 67 2.41 3.28 4.74
C LYS A 67 1.68 2.63 5.92
N ALA A 68 2.36 2.38 7.04
CA ALA A 68 1.71 1.94 8.27
C ALA A 68 0.77 3.02 8.84
N GLY A 69 1.15 4.29 8.72
CA GLY A 69 0.27 5.42 9.05
C GLY A 69 -1.01 5.43 8.19
N ILE A 70 -0.93 5.09 6.89
CA ILE A 70 -2.11 4.95 6.02
C ILE A 70 -3.04 3.84 6.51
N ASN A 71 -2.51 2.72 7.02
CA ASN A 71 -3.34 1.64 7.55
C ASN A 71 -4.17 2.12 8.74
N HIS A 72 -3.55 2.82 9.69
CA HIS A 72 -4.24 3.37 10.85
C HIS A 72 -5.22 4.48 10.45
N LEU A 73 -4.83 5.40 9.56
CA LEU A 73 -5.68 6.43 9.01
C LEU A 73 -6.94 5.84 8.36
N THR A 74 -6.80 4.76 7.61
CA THR A 74 -7.92 4.04 6.97
C THR A 74 -8.94 3.56 8.01
N GLN A 75 -8.48 3.02 9.14
CA GLN A 75 -9.34 2.57 10.23
C GLN A 75 -10.09 3.74 10.88
N THR A 76 -9.39 4.83 11.17
CA THR A 76 -9.97 6.05 11.73
C THR A 76 -11.04 6.63 10.81
N MET A 77 -10.71 6.80 9.53
CA MET A 77 -11.66 7.29 8.52
C MET A 77 -12.89 6.38 8.40
N ALA A 78 -12.71 5.06 8.46
CA ALA A 78 -13.82 4.11 8.39
C ALA A 78 -14.80 4.26 9.55
N VAL A 79 -14.30 4.51 10.76
CA VAL A 79 -15.14 4.75 11.94
C VAL A 79 -15.87 6.09 11.86
N GLU A 80 -15.18 7.15 11.45
CA GLU A 80 -15.75 8.50 11.37
C GLU A 80 -16.77 8.66 10.23
N LEU A 81 -16.53 8.04 9.07
CA LEU A 81 -17.32 8.21 7.87
C LEU A 81 -18.41 7.13 7.67
N GLY A 82 -18.28 6.00 8.37
CA GLY A 82 -19.22 4.88 8.30
C GLY A 82 -20.68 5.24 8.56
N PRO A 83 -21.01 6.07 9.58
CA PRO A 83 -22.38 6.54 9.82
C PRO A 83 -23.02 7.29 8.63
N SER A 84 -22.19 7.84 7.72
CA SER A 84 -22.65 8.49 6.48
C SER A 84 -22.68 7.54 5.27
N GLY A 85 -22.52 6.23 5.48
CA GLY A 85 -22.51 5.24 4.41
C GLY A 85 -21.24 5.23 3.55
N ILE A 86 -20.15 5.84 4.03
CA ILE A 86 -18.87 5.87 3.31
C ILE A 86 -17.97 4.77 3.87
N ARG A 87 -17.57 3.84 3.01
CA ARG A 87 -16.60 2.80 3.35
C ARG A 87 -15.18 3.30 3.07
N VAL A 88 -14.24 2.93 3.92
CA VAL A 88 -12.82 3.23 3.71
C VAL A 88 -12.02 1.96 3.87
N VAL A 89 -11.24 1.58 2.86
CA VAL A 89 -10.40 0.38 2.87
C VAL A 89 -9.01 0.71 2.36
N ALA A 90 -8.02 -0.08 2.73
CA ALA A 90 -6.69 0.01 2.17
C ALA A 90 -6.36 -1.27 1.41
N ILE A 91 -5.77 -1.15 0.22
CA ILE A 91 -5.10 -2.26 -0.47
C ILE A 91 -3.60 -2.18 -0.20
N ALA A 92 -2.98 -3.32 0.05
CA ALA A 92 -1.54 -3.43 0.31
C ALA A 92 -0.92 -4.38 -0.73
N PRO A 93 -0.48 -3.84 -1.86
CA PRO A 93 0.21 -4.63 -2.87
C PRO A 93 1.53 -5.20 -2.35
N GLY A 94 1.87 -6.40 -2.79
CA GLY A 94 3.24 -6.88 -2.78
C GLY A 94 4.09 -6.21 -3.87
N THR A 95 5.25 -6.78 -4.17
CA THR A 95 6.04 -6.33 -5.31
C THR A 95 5.23 -6.54 -6.59
N THR A 96 4.81 -5.43 -7.20
CA THR A 96 3.94 -5.42 -8.38
C THR A 96 4.77 -5.21 -9.63
N LEU A 97 4.53 -6.00 -10.67
CA LEU A 97 5.26 -6.00 -11.93
C LEU A 97 4.90 -4.78 -12.81
N THR A 98 5.14 -3.57 -12.30
CA THR A 98 5.04 -2.33 -13.06
C THR A 98 6.21 -2.20 -14.04
N GLU A 99 6.09 -1.29 -15.04
CA GLU A 99 7.20 -0.97 -15.93
C GLU A 99 8.46 -0.54 -15.17
N GLN A 100 8.31 0.23 -14.09
CA GLN A 100 9.43 0.64 -13.24
C GLN A 100 10.11 -0.54 -12.55
N VAL A 101 9.34 -1.50 -12.03
CA VAL A 101 9.89 -2.71 -11.40
C VAL A 101 10.57 -3.59 -12.44
N ARG A 102 9.97 -3.75 -13.63
CA ARG A 102 10.58 -4.49 -14.74
C ARG A 102 11.89 -3.84 -15.24
N ALA A 103 12.00 -2.53 -15.19
CA ALA A 103 13.22 -1.81 -15.56
C ALA A 103 14.29 -1.84 -14.47
N ALA A 104 13.90 -1.95 -13.20
CA ALA A 104 14.81 -1.89 -12.05
C ALA A 104 15.38 -3.27 -11.64
N PHE A 105 14.68 -4.35 -11.94
CA PHE A 105 15.04 -5.71 -11.53
C PHE A 105 15.40 -6.56 -12.75
N ASP A 106 16.50 -7.30 -12.64
CA ASP A 106 16.83 -8.34 -13.61
C ASP A 106 15.93 -9.58 -13.46
N ASP A 107 15.95 -10.45 -14.46
CA ASP A 107 15.12 -11.67 -14.50
C ASP A 107 15.40 -12.61 -13.33
N GLU A 108 16.65 -12.67 -12.85
CA GLU A 108 17.04 -13.50 -11.70
C GLU A 108 16.37 -13.00 -10.41
N HIS A 109 16.39 -11.68 -10.18
CA HIS A 109 15.74 -11.10 -9.03
C HIS A 109 14.22 -11.25 -9.06
N VAL A 110 13.60 -11.05 -10.23
CA VAL A 110 12.16 -11.29 -10.44
C VAL A 110 11.82 -12.76 -10.16
N ALA A 111 12.62 -13.69 -10.65
CA ALA A 111 12.42 -15.13 -10.41
C ALA A 111 12.55 -15.46 -8.91
N ALA A 112 13.55 -14.89 -8.23
CA ALA A 112 13.74 -15.11 -6.80
C ALA A 112 12.56 -14.58 -5.96
N ILE A 113 12.01 -13.40 -6.30
CA ILE A 113 10.80 -12.87 -5.64
C ILE A 113 9.61 -13.84 -5.87
N ARG A 114 9.39 -14.25 -7.11
CA ARG A 114 8.33 -15.19 -7.47
C ARG A 114 8.42 -16.49 -6.66
N GLU A 115 9.60 -17.10 -6.64
CA GLU A 115 9.87 -18.32 -5.90
C GLU A 115 9.66 -18.17 -4.39
N SER A 116 9.89 -16.99 -3.83
CA SER A 116 9.70 -16.73 -2.41
C SER A 116 8.22 -16.59 -2.02
N ASN A 117 7.34 -16.30 -2.96
CA ASN A 117 5.91 -16.11 -2.68
C ASN A 117 5.17 -17.46 -2.62
N PRO A 118 4.25 -17.68 -1.69
CA PRO A 118 3.46 -18.91 -1.60
C PRO A 118 2.74 -19.29 -2.92
N LEU A 119 2.20 -18.31 -3.65
CA LEU A 119 1.54 -18.57 -4.94
C LEU A 119 2.50 -18.67 -6.13
N ARG A 120 3.81 -18.59 -5.91
CA ARG A 120 4.83 -18.64 -6.97
C ARG A 120 4.59 -17.64 -8.11
N THR A 121 4.01 -16.50 -7.78
CA THR A 121 3.72 -15.40 -8.70
C THR A 121 4.04 -14.04 -8.07
N MET A 122 3.96 -13.00 -8.87
CA MET A 122 3.98 -11.61 -8.42
C MET A 122 2.67 -10.95 -8.87
N THR A 123 2.27 -9.90 -8.17
CA THR A 123 1.06 -9.15 -8.50
C THR A 123 1.25 -8.35 -9.79
N GLU A 124 0.27 -8.39 -10.68
CA GLU A 124 0.20 -7.54 -11.87
C GLU A 124 -0.71 -6.32 -11.60
N PRO A 125 -0.48 -5.16 -12.25
CA PRO A 125 -1.32 -3.97 -12.06
C PRO A 125 -2.81 -4.21 -12.31
N GLU A 126 -3.15 -5.03 -13.30
CA GLU A 126 -4.53 -5.37 -13.67
C GLU A 126 -5.25 -6.15 -12.57
N GLU A 127 -4.53 -6.94 -11.78
CA GLU A 127 -5.10 -7.68 -10.64
C GLU A 127 -5.49 -6.73 -9.52
N LEU A 128 -4.67 -5.71 -9.27
CA LEU A 128 -5.00 -4.63 -8.33
C LEU A 128 -6.20 -3.81 -8.84
N GLY A 129 -6.28 -3.56 -10.14
CA GLY A 129 -7.43 -2.92 -10.77
C GLY A 129 -8.72 -3.69 -10.54
N ARG A 130 -8.71 -5.02 -10.76
CA ARG A 130 -9.86 -5.90 -10.50
C ARG A 130 -10.26 -5.92 -9.04
N LEU A 131 -9.30 -5.98 -8.12
CA LEU A 131 -9.56 -5.88 -6.69
C LEU A 131 -10.19 -4.54 -6.32
N THR A 132 -9.69 -3.44 -6.89
CA THR A 132 -10.24 -2.09 -6.67
C THR A 132 -11.70 -2.01 -7.13
N VAL A 133 -12.04 -2.54 -8.31
CA VAL A 133 -13.42 -2.60 -8.81
C VAL A 133 -14.32 -3.42 -7.88
N PHE A 134 -13.86 -4.58 -7.40
CA PHE A 134 -14.60 -5.38 -6.41
C PHE A 134 -14.86 -4.58 -5.13
N LEU A 135 -13.84 -3.96 -4.56
CA LEU A 135 -13.96 -3.19 -3.32
C LEU A 135 -14.86 -1.95 -3.48
N ALA A 136 -14.89 -1.35 -4.67
CA ALA A 136 -15.76 -0.22 -4.98
C ALA A 136 -17.23 -0.61 -5.19
N SER A 137 -17.52 -1.88 -5.45
CA SER A 137 -18.86 -2.38 -5.74
C SER A 137 -19.66 -2.71 -4.47
N ASP A 138 -20.97 -2.96 -4.64
CA ASP A 138 -21.86 -3.43 -3.58
C ASP A 138 -21.53 -4.86 -3.10
N LEU A 139 -20.78 -5.63 -3.86
CA LEU A 139 -20.30 -6.95 -3.41
C LEU A 139 -19.42 -6.84 -2.16
N ALA A 140 -18.76 -5.70 -1.96
CA ALA A 140 -17.92 -5.41 -0.81
C ALA A 140 -18.63 -4.56 0.26
N ARG A 141 -19.96 -4.47 0.27
CA ARG A 141 -20.74 -3.56 1.14
C ARG A 141 -20.47 -3.70 2.65
N CYS A 142 -19.97 -4.85 3.09
CA CYS A 142 -19.63 -5.11 4.49
C CYS A 142 -18.15 -4.93 4.80
N ILE A 143 -17.34 -4.47 3.83
CA ILE A 143 -15.88 -4.32 4.00
C ILE A 143 -15.57 -2.84 4.21
N THR A 144 -15.09 -2.49 5.41
CA THR A 144 -14.58 -1.17 5.76
C THR A 144 -13.53 -1.29 6.87
N GLY A 145 -12.60 -0.34 6.97
CA GLY A 145 -11.52 -0.33 7.95
C GLY A 145 -10.47 -1.44 7.77
N GLN A 146 -10.51 -2.18 6.66
CA GLN A 146 -9.64 -3.34 6.43
C GLN A 146 -8.42 -2.98 5.58
N LEU A 147 -7.31 -3.66 5.88
CA LEU A 147 -6.12 -3.75 5.03
C LEU A 147 -6.20 -5.04 4.23
N ILE A 148 -6.34 -4.95 2.92
CA ILE A 148 -6.42 -6.10 2.01
C ILE A 148 -5.06 -6.32 1.37
N LEU A 149 -4.40 -7.40 1.75
CA LEU A 149 -3.11 -7.79 1.17
C LEU A 149 -3.33 -8.45 -0.20
N ALA A 150 -2.69 -7.89 -1.22
CA ALA A 150 -2.65 -8.42 -2.58
C ALA A 150 -1.19 -8.63 -2.98
N ASP A 151 -0.55 -9.65 -2.40
CA ASP A 151 0.89 -9.84 -2.39
C ASP A 151 1.33 -11.28 -2.72
N ALA A 152 0.46 -12.09 -3.30
CA ALA A 152 0.69 -13.50 -3.57
C ALA A 152 1.11 -14.32 -2.33
N GLY A 153 0.78 -13.83 -1.12
CA GLY A 153 1.15 -14.44 0.15
C GLY A 153 2.56 -14.07 0.64
N ALA A 154 3.21 -13.11 -0.01
CA ALA A 154 4.59 -12.71 0.30
C ALA A 154 4.82 -12.39 1.80
N HIS A 155 3.82 -11.81 2.49
CA HIS A 155 3.90 -11.49 3.92
C HIS A 155 4.04 -12.73 4.82
N LEU A 156 3.64 -13.91 4.36
CA LEU A 156 3.74 -15.19 5.08
C LEU A 156 5.07 -15.91 4.82
N SER A 157 5.80 -15.50 3.79
CA SER A 157 7.03 -16.18 3.39
C SER A 157 8.16 -15.96 4.40
N ARG A 158 8.87 -17.05 4.75
CA ARG A 158 10.08 -17.00 5.57
C ARG A 158 11.35 -16.74 4.76
N THR A 159 11.27 -16.93 3.43
CA THR A 159 12.40 -16.76 2.50
C THR A 159 12.09 -15.62 1.55
N ARG A 160 12.54 -14.41 1.87
CA ARG A 160 12.47 -13.28 0.95
C ARG A 160 13.87 -12.97 0.43
N PRO A 161 14.05 -12.73 -0.87
CA PRO A 161 15.29 -12.15 -1.36
C PRO A 161 15.59 -10.84 -0.61
N PRO A 162 16.83 -10.59 -0.21
CA PRO A 162 17.19 -9.35 0.47
C PRO A 162 16.92 -8.14 -0.44
N ASN A 163 16.43 -7.06 0.15
CA ASN A 163 16.39 -5.79 -0.58
C ASN A 163 17.81 -5.39 -0.96
N ARG A 164 17.99 -4.99 -2.21
CA ARG A 164 19.29 -4.48 -2.66
C ARG A 164 19.59 -3.15 -1.94
N SER A 165 20.83 -2.97 -1.51
CA SER A 165 21.32 -1.68 -1.01
C SER A 165 21.17 -0.62 -2.12
N PRO A 166 20.79 0.61 -1.80
CA PRO A 166 20.70 1.71 -2.78
C PRO A 166 22.02 2.04 -3.49
N SER A 167 23.13 1.49 -3.00
CA SER A 167 24.50 1.72 -3.52
C SER A 167 25.06 0.55 -4.34
N GLN A 168 24.23 -0.43 -4.75
CA GLN A 168 24.62 -1.54 -5.62
C GLN A 168 23.93 -1.48 -6.96
#